data_868223e2048224660fe9ed73ed8b9a0f
#
_entry.id   868223e2048224660fe9ed73ed8b9a0f
#
_cell.length_a   1.000
_cell.length_b   1.000
_cell.length_c   1.000
_cell.angle_alpha   90.00
_cell.angle_beta   90.00
_cell.angle_gamma   90.00
#
_symmetry.space_group_name_H-M   'P 1'
#
loop_
_entity.id
_entity.type
_entity.pdbx_description
1 polymer ?
#
loop_
_entity_poly.entity_id
_entity_poly.type
_entity_poly.pdbx_seq_one_letter_code
_entity_poly.pdbx_strand_id
1 'polypeptide(L)'
;LAEHDRATLERWRTQFVRTKIAPLITPAAQALVEQHRARGDTLLIITATNSFITAPIAEAFGIPHLIATEPEELNGQFTGKVAGVPSYREGKVERLSEWLTDRHENLDDSWFYSDSLNDLPLLSRVSQPFAVNADAVLAAHARHMGWPVLQIG
;
A
#
# COMPACT_ATOMS: atom_id res chain seq x y z
N LEU A 1 -2.90 1.41 -19.14
CA LEU A 1 -3.18 2.88 -19.03
C LEU A 1 -2.84 3.63 -20.32
N ALA A 2 -1.72 3.30 -20.96
CA ALA A 2 -1.22 4.04 -22.12
C ALA A 2 -2.15 4.05 -23.36
N GLU A 3 -3.05 3.08 -23.46
CA GLU A 3 -3.90 2.88 -24.64
C GLU A 3 -5.18 3.74 -24.62
N HIS A 4 -5.44 4.45 -23.53
CA HIS A 4 -6.69 5.20 -23.34
C HIS A 4 -6.40 6.64 -22.89
N ASP A 5 -7.32 7.56 -23.23
CA ASP A 5 -7.20 8.93 -22.79
C ASP A 5 -7.49 9.07 -21.29
N ARG A 6 -7.04 10.18 -20.72
CA ARG A 6 -7.14 10.45 -19.27
C ARG A 6 -8.59 10.47 -18.78
N ALA A 7 -9.48 11.09 -19.52
CA ALA A 7 -10.88 11.21 -19.14
C ALA A 7 -11.57 9.84 -19.05
N THR A 8 -11.30 8.96 -20.02
CA THR A 8 -11.81 7.58 -20.03
C THR A 8 -11.28 6.80 -18.83
N LEU A 9 -9.97 6.90 -18.55
CA LEU A 9 -9.34 6.24 -17.41
C LEU A 9 -9.90 6.73 -16.08
N GLU A 10 -10.16 8.02 -15.95
CA GLU A 10 -10.74 8.60 -14.74
C GLU A 10 -12.17 8.12 -14.49
N ARG A 11 -12.98 8.01 -15.56
CA ARG A 11 -14.33 7.43 -15.44
C ARG A 11 -14.27 5.96 -15.00
N TRP A 12 -13.40 5.18 -15.59
CA TRP A 12 -13.25 3.76 -15.24
C TRP A 12 -12.71 3.59 -13.82
N ARG A 13 -11.78 4.44 -13.42
CA ARG A 13 -11.27 4.45 -12.04
C ARG A 13 -12.38 4.73 -11.04
N THR A 14 -13.19 5.75 -11.27
CA THR A 14 -14.31 6.09 -10.40
C THR A 14 -15.29 4.94 -10.28
N GLN A 15 -15.64 4.29 -11.38
CA GLN A 15 -16.51 3.12 -11.38
C GLN A 15 -15.87 1.94 -10.64
N PHE A 16 -14.60 1.68 -10.89
CA PHE A 16 -13.85 0.60 -10.24
C PHE A 16 -13.78 0.79 -8.71
N VAL A 17 -13.46 2.00 -8.27
CA VAL A 17 -13.43 2.31 -6.84
C VAL A 17 -14.81 2.08 -6.20
N ARG A 18 -15.85 2.58 -6.83
CA ARG A 18 -17.21 2.45 -6.31
C ARG A 18 -17.70 1.01 -6.27
N THR A 19 -17.42 0.22 -7.32
CA THR A 19 -17.98 -1.13 -7.47
C THR A 19 -17.11 -2.25 -6.93
N LYS A 20 -15.80 -2.07 -6.92
CA LYS A 20 -14.84 -3.13 -6.55
C LYS A 20 -14.06 -2.83 -5.27
N ILE A 21 -13.75 -1.56 -5.03
CA ILE A 21 -12.90 -1.18 -3.89
C ILE A 21 -13.74 -0.82 -2.67
N ALA A 22 -14.75 0.04 -2.81
CA ALA A 22 -15.56 0.47 -1.69
C ALA A 22 -16.13 -0.69 -0.86
N PRO A 23 -16.63 -1.80 -1.47
CA PRO A 23 -17.10 -2.95 -0.71
C PRO A 23 -16.00 -3.68 0.07
N LEU A 24 -14.73 -3.52 -0.28
CA LEU A 24 -13.59 -4.12 0.42
C LEU A 24 -13.12 -3.28 1.61
N ILE A 25 -13.57 -2.03 1.71
CA ILE A 25 -13.28 -1.16 2.84
C ILE A 25 -14.26 -1.52 3.96
N THR A 26 -13.89 -2.56 4.71
CA THR A 26 -14.75 -3.11 5.76
C THR A 26 -14.66 -2.29 7.04
N PRO A 27 -15.68 -2.40 7.95
CA PRO A 27 -15.58 -1.79 9.28
C PRO A 27 -14.32 -2.24 10.05
N ALA A 28 -13.91 -3.50 9.90
CA ALA A 28 -12.73 -4.03 10.57
C ALA A 28 -11.44 -3.35 10.08
N ALA A 29 -11.31 -3.15 8.75
CA ALA A 29 -10.17 -2.45 8.17
C ALA A 29 -10.15 -0.98 8.60
N GLN A 30 -11.30 -0.30 8.58
CA GLN A 30 -11.41 1.08 9.04
C GLN A 30 -11.07 1.21 10.52
N ALA A 31 -11.52 0.28 11.36
CA ALA A 31 -11.23 0.27 12.79
C ALA A 31 -9.73 0.13 13.05
N LEU A 32 -9.03 -0.71 12.28
CA LEU A 32 -7.59 -0.86 12.41
C LEU A 32 -6.85 0.44 12.08
N VAL A 33 -7.24 1.12 11.01
CA VAL A 33 -6.68 2.42 10.61
C VAL A 33 -6.95 3.47 11.70
N GLU A 34 -8.18 3.55 12.20
CA GLU A 34 -8.55 4.51 13.25
C GLU A 34 -7.81 4.26 14.57
N GLN A 35 -7.53 3.01 14.90
CA GLN A 35 -6.77 2.67 16.09
C GLN A 35 -5.37 3.31 16.06
N HIS A 36 -4.70 3.23 14.92
CA HIS A 36 -3.40 3.87 14.74
C HIS A 36 -3.50 5.38 14.68
N ARG A 37 -4.53 5.92 14.01
CA ARG A 37 -4.75 7.36 13.96
C ARG A 37 -4.96 7.95 15.35
N ALA A 38 -5.75 7.30 16.18
CA ALA A 38 -6.01 7.74 17.57
C ALA A 38 -4.76 7.74 18.43
N ARG A 39 -3.77 6.90 18.13
CA ARG A 39 -2.47 6.87 18.80
C ARG A 39 -1.53 7.98 18.36
N GLY A 40 -1.88 8.72 17.31
CA GLY A 40 -1.01 9.73 16.71
C GLY A 40 0.05 9.17 15.77
N ASP A 41 -0.11 7.91 15.31
CA ASP A 41 0.82 7.28 14.38
C ASP A 41 0.73 7.94 13.00
N THR A 42 1.86 8.04 12.30
CA THR A 42 1.90 8.43 10.90
C THR A 42 1.42 7.26 10.05
N LEU A 43 0.39 7.48 9.23
CA LEU A 43 -0.24 6.46 8.41
C LEU A 43 0.23 6.55 6.98
N LEU A 44 0.61 5.41 6.40
CA LEU A 44 1.13 5.32 5.04
C LEU A 44 0.60 4.06 4.37
N ILE A 45 0.11 4.18 3.14
CA ILE A 45 -0.12 3.04 2.26
C ILE A 45 1.12 2.84 1.39
N ILE A 46 1.63 1.61 1.34
CA ILE A 46 2.70 1.23 0.44
C ILE A 46 2.24 0.05 -0.40
N THR A 47 2.30 0.17 -1.73
CA THR A 47 1.73 -0.80 -2.64
C THR A 47 2.51 -0.89 -3.96
N ALA A 48 2.50 -2.07 -4.57
CA ALA A 48 3.05 -2.27 -5.91
C ALA A 48 2.10 -1.76 -7.01
N THR A 49 0.82 -1.62 -6.70
CA THR A 49 -0.18 -1.11 -7.64
C THR A 49 0.09 0.38 -7.94
N ASN A 50 -0.21 0.80 -9.16
CA ASN A 50 0.08 2.17 -9.58
C ASN A 50 -0.72 3.21 -8.78
N SER A 51 -0.15 4.42 -8.68
CA SER A 51 -0.75 5.51 -7.90
C SER A 51 -2.08 6.00 -8.46
N PHE A 52 -2.29 5.89 -9.78
CA PHE A 52 -3.55 6.28 -10.41
C PHE A 52 -4.74 5.50 -9.83
N ILE A 53 -4.56 4.19 -9.60
CA ILE A 53 -5.61 3.32 -9.03
C ILE A 53 -5.66 3.45 -7.50
N THR A 54 -4.51 3.61 -6.83
CA THR A 54 -4.45 3.51 -5.36
C THR A 54 -4.68 4.84 -4.64
N ALA A 55 -4.49 5.98 -5.29
CA ALA A 55 -4.75 7.28 -4.67
C ALA A 55 -6.18 7.42 -4.13
N PRO A 56 -7.24 7.03 -4.87
CA PRO A 56 -8.60 7.05 -4.33
C PRO A 56 -8.81 6.13 -3.12
N ILE A 57 -8.05 5.03 -3.02
CA ILE A 57 -8.12 4.10 -1.89
C ILE A 57 -7.55 4.77 -0.64
N ALA A 58 -6.39 5.40 -0.75
CA ALA A 58 -5.79 6.15 0.34
C ALA A 58 -6.73 7.26 0.82
N GLU A 59 -7.35 7.97 -0.10
CA GLU A 59 -8.33 9.02 0.18
C GLU A 59 -9.55 8.46 0.94
N ALA A 60 -10.07 7.31 0.51
CA ALA A 60 -11.22 6.67 1.15
C ALA A 60 -10.94 6.26 2.59
N PHE A 61 -9.70 5.84 2.91
CA PHE A 61 -9.29 5.57 4.29
C PHE A 61 -8.86 6.81 5.07
N GLY A 62 -8.75 7.97 4.43
CA GLY A 62 -8.21 9.16 5.06
C GLY A 62 -6.73 9.04 5.41
N ILE A 63 -5.98 8.23 4.67
CA ILE A 63 -4.54 8.05 4.87
C ILE A 63 -3.78 9.04 3.98
N PRO A 64 -3.01 9.99 4.56
CA PRO A 64 -2.45 11.10 3.80
C PRO A 64 -1.22 10.75 2.96
N HIS A 65 -0.60 9.60 3.22
CA HIS A 65 0.66 9.23 2.57
C HIS A 65 0.50 7.97 1.75
N LEU A 66 1.05 7.98 0.53
CA LEU A 66 0.99 6.86 -0.39
C LEU A 66 2.34 6.69 -1.09
N ILE A 67 2.91 5.50 -1.00
CA ILE A 67 4.03 5.06 -1.84
C ILE A 67 3.49 3.97 -2.76
N ALA A 68 3.38 4.27 -4.03
CA ALA A 68 2.88 3.37 -5.05
C ALA A 68 3.86 3.32 -6.21
N THR A 69 3.69 2.37 -7.13
CA THR A 69 4.40 2.40 -8.40
C THR A 69 3.86 3.58 -9.21
N GLU A 70 4.74 4.45 -9.66
CA GLU A 70 4.33 5.65 -10.39
C GLU A 70 4.31 5.38 -11.89
N PRO A 71 3.14 5.51 -12.56
CA PRO A 71 3.10 5.43 -14.01
C PRO A 71 3.69 6.69 -14.63
N GLU A 72 4.56 6.52 -15.63
CA GLU A 72 5.15 7.65 -16.34
C GLU A 72 4.07 8.40 -17.15
N GLU A 73 4.09 9.71 -17.07
CA GLU A 73 3.19 10.59 -17.82
C GLU A 73 4.00 11.55 -18.71
N LEU A 74 3.55 11.73 -19.94
CA LEU A 74 4.05 12.75 -20.87
C LEU A 74 2.84 13.47 -21.48
N ASN A 75 2.83 14.81 -21.39
CA ASN A 75 1.76 15.64 -21.96
C ASN A 75 0.37 15.24 -21.46
N GLY A 76 0.24 14.86 -20.19
CA GLY A 76 -1.03 14.49 -19.56
C GLY A 76 -1.51 13.08 -19.89
N GLN A 77 -0.71 12.28 -20.57
CA GLN A 77 -1.05 10.89 -20.92
C GLN A 77 -0.02 9.91 -20.36
N PHE A 78 -0.49 8.72 -20.03
CA PHE A 78 0.39 7.64 -19.58
C PHE A 78 1.15 7.03 -20.76
N THR A 79 2.44 6.75 -20.55
CA THR A 79 3.31 6.19 -21.60
C THR A 79 3.35 4.65 -21.60
N GLY A 80 2.85 4.02 -20.55
CA GLY A 80 2.97 2.57 -20.35
C GLY A 80 4.21 2.16 -19.59
N LYS A 81 5.08 3.11 -19.26
CA LYS A 81 6.31 2.88 -18.50
C LYS A 81 6.12 3.28 -17.04
N VAL A 82 7.06 2.85 -16.19
CA VAL A 82 7.14 3.22 -14.79
C VAL A 82 8.12 4.37 -14.62
N ALA A 83 7.70 5.40 -13.86
CA ALA A 83 8.58 6.49 -13.48
C ALA A 83 9.31 6.10 -12.17
N GLY A 84 10.65 6.11 -12.21
CA GLY A 84 11.48 5.80 -11.05
C GLY A 84 11.46 4.32 -10.65
N VAL A 85 11.75 4.05 -9.39
CA VAL A 85 11.80 2.68 -8.83
C VAL A 85 10.39 2.18 -8.55
N PRO A 86 10.00 0.98 -9.09
CA PRO A 86 8.72 0.38 -8.76
C PRO A 86 8.61 0.05 -7.26
N SER A 87 7.43 0.26 -6.68
CA SER A 87 7.14 -0.08 -5.28
C SER A 87 6.82 -1.57 -5.16
N TYR A 88 7.82 -2.43 -5.42
CA TYR A 88 7.67 -3.87 -5.46
C TYR A 88 8.87 -4.58 -4.83
N ARG A 89 8.64 -5.53 -3.93
CA ARG A 89 9.67 -6.28 -3.20
C ARG A 89 10.70 -5.32 -2.56
N GLU A 90 11.98 -5.47 -2.91
CA GLU A 90 13.07 -4.61 -2.41
C GLU A 90 12.87 -3.14 -2.78
N GLY A 91 12.18 -2.86 -3.88
CA GLY A 91 11.82 -1.50 -4.27
C GLY A 91 10.93 -0.80 -3.25
N LYS A 92 10.07 -1.52 -2.53
CA LYS A 92 9.32 -0.96 -1.41
C LYS A 92 10.23 -0.49 -0.28
N VAL A 93 11.23 -1.28 0.05
CA VAL A 93 12.22 -0.93 1.09
C VAL A 93 13.00 0.31 0.68
N GLU A 94 13.48 0.35 -0.56
CA GLU A 94 14.23 1.49 -1.10
C GLU A 94 13.40 2.78 -1.06
N ARG A 95 12.19 2.73 -1.59
CA ARG A 95 11.32 3.90 -1.65
C ARG A 95 10.87 4.36 -0.27
N LEU A 96 10.59 3.43 0.64
CA LEU A 96 10.26 3.77 2.02
C LEU A 96 11.46 4.40 2.74
N SER A 97 12.67 3.88 2.51
CA SER A 97 13.88 4.45 3.11
C SER A 97 14.11 5.89 2.67
N GLU A 98 13.91 6.19 1.38
CA GLU A 98 13.99 7.56 0.87
C GLU A 98 12.94 8.47 1.51
N TRP A 99 11.69 8.00 1.59
CA TRP A 99 10.59 8.74 2.19
C TRP A 99 10.85 9.06 3.67
N LEU A 100 11.38 8.08 4.43
CA LEU A 100 11.74 8.26 5.83
C LEU A 100 12.91 9.23 6.00
N THR A 101 13.93 9.13 5.14
CA THR A 101 15.09 10.02 5.17
C THR A 101 14.69 11.47 4.95
N ASP A 102 13.82 11.73 3.97
CA ASP A 102 13.30 13.07 3.68
C ASP A 102 12.52 13.67 4.85
N ARG A 103 11.92 12.83 5.68
CA ARG A 103 11.15 13.23 6.86
C ARG A 103 11.97 13.21 8.16
N HIS A 104 13.24 12.83 8.12
CA HIS A 104 14.08 12.61 9.30
C HIS A 104 13.48 11.59 10.28
N GLU A 105 12.85 10.53 9.73
CA GLU A 105 12.22 9.44 10.49
C GLU A 105 12.93 8.12 10.22
N ASN A 106 12.62 7.08 11.02
CA ASN A 106 13.15 5.74 10.87
C ASN A 106 12.04 4.70 11.08
N LEU A 107 12.39 3.40 11.07
CA LEU A 107 11.45 2.30 11.26
C LEU A 107 11.27 1.87 12.72
N ASP A 108 11.82 2.60 13.69
CA ASP A 108 11.59 2.31 15.10
C ASP A 108 10.10 2.48 15.43
N ASP A 109 9.54 1.52 16.18
CA ASP A 109 8.11 1.46 16.51
C ASP A 109 7.18 1.44 15.28
N SER A 110 7.67 0.95 14.15
CA SER A 110 6.87 0.81 12.94
C SER A 110 6.04 -0.47 12.94
N TRP A 111 4.84 -0.37 12.35
CA TRP A 111 3.89 -1.47 12.20
C TRP A 111 3.57 -1.62 10.71
N PHE A 112 3.63 -2.83 10.19
CA PHE A 112 3.32 -3.10 8.79
C PHE A 112 2.38 -4.29 8.67
N TYR A 113 1.29 -4.09 7.94
CA TYR A 113 0.25 -5.08 7.68
C TYR A 113 0.27 -5.44 6.20
N SER A 114 0.46 -6.72 5.88
CA SER A 114 0.48 -7.18 4.48
C SER A 114 -0.11 -8.58 4.33
N ASP A 115 -0.71 -8.82 3.17
CA ASP A 115 -1.23 -10.11 2.75
C ASP A 115 -0.30 -10.85 1.77
N SER A 116 0.79 -10.22 1.34
CA SER A 116 1.60 -10.68 0.22
C SER A 116 2.97 -11.18 0.64
N LEU A 117 3.35 -12.37 0.15
CA LEU A 117 4.70 -12.91 0.30
C LEU A 117 5.76 -11.99 -0.35
N ASN A 118 5.38 -11.22 -1.35
CA ASN A 118 6.27 -10.25 -2.00
C ASN A 118 6.73 -9.13 -1.06
N ASP A 119 6.06 -8.95 0.07
CA ASP A 119 6.40 -7.95 1.08
C ASP A 119 7.36 -8.45 2.16
N LEU A 120 7.88 -9.68 2.04
CA LEU A 120 8.86 -10.21 2.98
C LEU A 120 10.06 -9.28 3.21
N PRO A 121 10.66 -8.65 2.18
CA PRO A 121 11.77 -7.74 2.41
C PRO A 121 11.41 -6.61 3.39
N LEU A 122 10.23 -6.03 3.27
CA LEU A 122 9.78 -4.95 4.16
C LEU A 122 9.28 -5.48 5.50
N LEU A 123 8.50 -6.57 5.51
CA LEU A 123 8.04 -7.21 6.75
C LEU A 123 9.20 -7.56 7.66
N SER A 124 10.34 -7.96 7.09
CA SER A 124 11.54 -8.31 7.84
C SER A 124 12.29 -7.11 8.42
N ARG A 125 11.93 -5.89 8.01
CA ARG A 125 12.61 -4.64 8.41
C ARG A 125 11.85 -3.83 9.47
N VAL A 126 10.52 -3.99 9.55
CA VAL A 126 9.70 -3.21 10.49
C VAL A 126 9.78 -3.79 11.90
N SER A 127 9.43 -2.97 12.89
CA SER A 127 9.42 -3.40 14.31
C SER A 127 8.32 -4.40 14.59
N GLN A 128 7.14 -4.21 14.01
CA GLN A 128 5.94 -5.02 14.25
C GLN A 128 5.34 -5.49 12.93
N PRO A 129 5.79 -6.63 12.37
CA PRO A 129 5.19 -7.17 11.16
C PRO A 129 3.93 -7.98 11.45
N PHE A 130 2.91 -7.82 10.61
CA PHE A 130 1.64 -8.54 10.70
C PHE A 130 1.28 -9.12 9.34
N ALA A 131 1.00 -10.43 9.30
CA ALA A 131 0.40 -11.07 8.13
C ALA A 131 -1.13 -10.97 8.27
N VAL A 132 -1.79 -10.32 7.31
CA VAL A 132 -3.23 -10.04 7.36
C VAL A 132 -3.90 -10.64 6.14
N ASN A 133 -4.94 -11.47 6.34
CA ASN A 133 -5.63 -12.17 5.25
C ASN A 133 -4.65 -12.85 4.29
N ALA A 134 -3.55 -13.37 4.83
CA ALA A 134 -2.43 -13.88 4.06
C ALA A 134 -2.74 -15.23 3.42
N ASP A 135 -2.08 -15.50 2.29
CA ASP A 135 -2.07 -16.84 1.72
C ASP A 135 -1.37 -17.84 2.66
N ALA A 136 -1.47 -19.14 2.34
CA ALA A 136 -0.93 -20.19 3.18
C ALA A 136 0.60 -20.10 3.35
N VAL A 137 1.31 -19.63 2.33
CA VAL A 137 2.78 -19.53 2.35
C VAL A 137 3.23 -18.42 3.28
N LEU A 138 2.66 -17.22 3.15
CA LEU A 138 2.99 -16.10 4.04
C LEU A 138 2.55 -16.40 5.48
N ALA A 139 1.36 -16.97 5.66
CA ALA A 139 0.86 -17.34 6.99
C ALA A 139 1.79 -18.33 7.69
N ALA A 140 2.27 -19.36 6.99
CA ALA A 140 3.21 -20.34 7.52
C ALA A 140 4.54 -19.69 7.89
N HIS A 141 5.07 -18.82 7.04
CA HIS A 141 6.30 -18.08 7.33
C HIS A 141 6.14 -17.17 8.54
N ALA A 142 5.04 -16.43 8.63
CA ALA A 142 4.74 -15.56 9.75
C ALA A 142 4.70 -16.34 11.07
N ARG A 143 4.04 -17.50 11.10
CA ARG A 143 3.99 -18.37 12.27
C ARG A 143 5.38 -18.87 12.66
N HIS A 144 6.19 -19.25 11.68
CA HIS A 144 7.57 -19.68 11.92
C HIS A 144 8.41 -18.57 12.56
N MET A 145 8.21 -17.31 12.10
CA MET A 145 8.93 -16.15 12.62
C MET A 145 8.32 -15.58 13.92
N GLY A 146 7.19 -16.09 14.36
CA GLY A 146 6.48 -15.55 15.52
C GLY A 146 5.73 -14.26 15.25
N TRP A 147 5.45 -13.95 14.00
CA TRP A 147 4.67 -12.77 13.62
C TRP A 147 3.18 -13.04 13.78
N PRO A 148 2.38 -12.07 14.25
CA PRO A 148 0.94 -12.22 14.30
C PRO A 148 0.32 -12.47 12.93
N VAL A 149 -0.67 -13.37 12.89
CA VAL A 149 -1.46 -13.66 11.68
C VAL A 149 -2.90 -13.28 11.98
N LEU A 150 -3.43 -12.31 11.24
CA LEU A 150 -4.76 -11.76 11.47
C LEU A 150 -5.68 -12.06 10.29
N GLN A 151 -6.97 -12.25 10.62
CA GLN A 151 -8.05 -12.28 9.64
C GLN A 151 -8.99 -11.12 9.92
N ILE A 152 -9.15 -10.23 8.93
CA ILE A 152 -10.08 -9.11 8.97
C ILE A 152 -10.93 -9.09 7.71
N GLY A 153 -12.21 -8.77 7.86
CA GLY A 153 -13.07 -8.80 6.67
C GLY A 153 -14.45 -8.29 6.93
#